data_61182865fc3c0a184a197ea7df3d10c3
#
_entry.id   61182865fc3c0a184a197ea7df3d10c3
#
_cell.length_a   1.000
_cell.length_b   1.000
_cell.length_c   1.000
_cell.angle_alpha   90.00
_cell.angle_beta   90.00
_cell.angle_gamma   90.00
#
_symmetry.space_group_name_H-M   'P 1'
#
loop_
_entity.id
_entity.type
_entity.pdbx_description
1 polymer ?
#
loop_
_entity_poly.entity_id
_entity_poly.type
_entity_poly.pdbx_seq_one_letter_code
_entity_poly.pdbx_strand_id
1 'polypeptide(L)'
;MEEKINLAEKLALVNEYWSPAIVGRLNDYKIQVVKVKGEFSWHTHAGTDEFFLVLDGELAIRLRDREVRLNAGEVFVVPRGVEHCP
;
A
#
# COMPACT_ATOMS: atom_id res chain seq x y z
N MET A 1 -24.30 7.45 4.73
CA MET A 1 -23.05 8.17 4.40
C MET A 1 -21.96 7.78 5.39
N GLU A 2 -20.79 7.48 4.93
CA GLU A 2 -19.66 7.18 5.80
C GLU A 2 -19.06 8.45 6.40
N GLU A 3 -18.50 8.31 7.59
CA GLU A 3 -17.74 9.38 8.21
C GLU A 3 -16.41 9.58 7.45
N LYS A 4 -15.87 10.79 7.56
CA LYS A 4 -14.54 11.04 7.02
C LYS A 4 -13.51 10.13 7.69
N ILE A 5 -12.46 9.76 6.95
CA ILE A 5 -11.41 8.87 7.42
C ILE A 5 -10.13 9.68 7.56
N ASN A 6 -9.55 9.66 8.76
CA ASN A 6 -8.23 10.22 9.00
C ASN A 6 -7.23 9.07 8.96
N LEU A 7 -6.41 9.04 7.91
CA LEU A 7 -5.50 7.93 7.68
C LEU A 7 -4.43 7.81 8.78
N ALA A 8 -3.95 8.93 9.29
CA ALA A 8 -2.95 8.93 10.37
C ALA A 8 -3.51 8.33 11.65
N GLU A 9 -4.75 8.66 11.99
CA GLU A 9 -5.42 8.07 13.17
C GLU A 9 -5.64 6.57 12.99
N LYS A 10 -6.07 6.14 11.82
CA LYS A 10 -6.27 4.72 11.52
C LYS A 10 -4.96 3.96 11.57
N LEU A 11 -3.90 4.52 11.00
CA LEU A 11 -2.59 3.90 11.00
C LEU A 11 -2.03 3.74 12.42
N ALA A 12 -2.31 4.68 13.31
CA ALA A 12 -1.88 4.62 14.71
C ALA A 12 -2.49 3.43 15.47
N LEU A 13 -3.60 2.88 14.99
CA LEU A 13 -4.25 1.72 15.60
C LEU A 13 -3.68 0.38 15.10
N VAL A 14 -2.84 0.40 14.07
CA VAL A 14 -2.22 -0.80 13.52
C VAL A 14 -1.01 -1.17 14.38
N ASN A 15 -1.01 -2.38 14.96
CA ASN A 15 0.00 -2.83 15.90
C ASN A 15 1.02 -3.79 15.29
N GLU A 16 0.74 -4.34 14.13
CA GLU A 16 1.60 -5.35 13.51
C GLU A 16 2.03 -4.93 12.11
N TYR A 17 3.25 -5.28 11.74
CA TYR A 17 3.72 -5.10 10.37
C TYR A 17 3.04 -6.10 9.44
N TRP A 18 2.86 -5.70 8.18
CA TRP A 18 2.30 -6.53 7.11
C TRP A 18 0.89 -7.06 7.39
N SER A 19 0.15 -6.36 8.24
CA SER A 19 -1.24 -6.68 8.60
C SER A 19 -2.16 -5.54 8.15
N PRO A 20 -2.63 -5.54 6.90
CA PRO A 20 -3.46 -4.46 6.39
C PRO A 20 -4.80 -4.34 7.13
N ALA A 21 -5.21 -3.11 7.39
CA ALA A 21 -6.52 -2.82 7.97
C ALA A 21 -7.39 -2.09 6.95
N ILE A 22 -8.59 -2.58 6.70
CA ILE A 22 -9.55 -1.93 5.83
C ILE A 22 -10.15 -0.75 6.60
N VAL A 23 -10.01 0.45 6.06
CA VAL A 23 -10.52 1.67 6.69
C VAL A 23 -11.65 2.32 5.92
N GLY A 24 -11.88 1.92 4.69
CA GLY A 24 -12.95 2.46 3.86
C GLY A 24 -13.09 1.68 2.56
N ARG A 25 -14.03 2.11 1.74
CA ARG A 25 -14.28 1.51 0.43
C ARG A 25 -14.57 2.58 -0.59
N LEU A 26 -14.12 2.33 -1.81
CA LEU A 26 -14.41 3.16 -2.97
C LEU A 26 -14.89 2.21 -4.08
N ASN A 27 -16.18 2.26 -4.39
CA ASN A 27 -16.82 1.24 -5.26
C ASN A 27 -16.53 -0.17 -4.70
N ASP A 28 -15.97 -1.06 -5.52
CA ASP A 28 -15.58 -2.41 -5.10
C ASP A 28 -14.19 -2.47 -4.46
N TYR A 29 -13.50 -1.33 -4.40
CA TYR A 29 -12.14 -1.28 -3.89
C TYR A 29 -12.10 -1.09 -2.39
N LYS A 30 -11.12 -1.69 -1.78
CA LYS A 30 -10.83 -1.49 -0.36
C LYS A 30 -9.78 -0.40 -0.21
N ILE A 31 -10.01 0.51 0.73
CA ILE A 31 -8.98 1.44 1.17
C ILE A 31 -8.35 0.83 2.41
N GLN A 32 -7.05 0.53 2.32
CA GLN A 32 -6.33 -0.15 3.39
C GLN A 32 -5.13 0.65 3.83
N VAL A 33 -4.83 0.61 5.12
CA VAL A 33 -3.56 1.10 5.67
C VAL A 33 -2.76 -0.06 6.20
N VAL A 34 -1.43 0.04 6.12
CA VAL A 34 -0.53 -1.03 6.54
C VAL A 34 0.79 -0.42 7.02
N LYS A 35 1.37 -1.01 8.05
CA LYS A 35 2.75 -0.72 8.46
C LYS A 35 3.66 -1.78 7.86
N VAL A 36 4.76 -1.34 7.27
CA VAL A 36 5.70 -2.26 6.62
C VAL A 36 7.11 -2.05 7.17
N LYS A 37 7.88 -3.13 7.18
CA LYS A 37 9.29 -3.10 7.58
C LYS A 37 10.00 -4.27 6.91
N GLY A 38 11.16 -3.98 6.30
CA GLY A 38 11.90 -4.98 5.55
C GLY A 38 11.20 -5.37 4.26
N GLU A 39 11.64 -6.47 3.67
CA GLU A 39 11.03 -6.99 2.44
C GLU A 39 9.84 -7.88 2.76
N PHE A 40 8.85 -7.82 1.89
CA PHE A 40 7.77 -8.81 1.90
C PHE A 40 8.14 -9.98 0.97
N SER A 41 7.36 -10.19 -0.07
CA SER A 41 7.64 -11.25 -1.05
C SER A 41 7.31 -10.76 -2.46
N TRP A 42 7.90 -11.40 -3.45
CA TRP A 42 7.53 -11.17 -4.83
C TRP A 42 6.14 -11.73 -5.07
N HIS A 43 5.26 -10.91 -5.61
CA HIS A 43 3.90 -11.33 -5.94
C HIS A 43 3.35 -10.51 -7.10
N THR A 44 2.21 -10.94 -7.60
CA THR A 44 1.49 -10.25 -8.67
C THR A 44 0.00 -10.40 -8.46
N HIS A 45 -0.75 -9.40 -8.92
CA HIS A 45 -2.21 -9.43 -8.93
C HIS A 45 -2.69 -9.42 -10.37
N ALA A 46 -3.33 -10.51 -10.80
CA ALA A 46 -3.75 -10.65 -12.20
C ALA A 46 -4.98 -9.82 -12.55
N GLY A 47 -5.82 -9.53 -11.58
CA GLY A 47 -7.13 -8.91 -11.79
C GLY A 47 -7.23 -7.43 -11.47
N THR A 48 -6.21 -6.81 -10.88
CA THR A 48 -6.28 -5.43 -10.43
C THR A 48 -4.92 -4.76 -10.39
N ASP A 49 -4.92 -3.44 -10.55
CA ASP A 49 -3.78 -2.61 -10.24
C ASP A 49 -3.65 -2.48 -8.72
N GLU A 50 -2.46 -2.21 -8.23
CA GLU A 50 -2.21 -1.96 -6.81
C GLU A 50 -1.68 -0.56 -6.60
N PHE A 51 -2.37 0.19 -5.75
CA PHE A 51 -2.08 1.59 -5.45
C PHE A 51 -1.29 1.68 -4.15
N PHE A 52 -0.18 2.42 -4.19
CA PHE A 52 0.64 2.70 -3.01
C PHE A 52 0.70 4.20 -2.78
N LEU A 53 0.43 4.61 -1.57
CA LEU A 53 0.66 5.97 -1.08
C LEU A 53 1.43 5.87 0.23
N VAL A 54 2.60 6.48 0.30
CA VAL A 54 3.37 6.51 1.53
C VAL A 54 2.91 7.68 2.40
N LEU A 55 2.49 7.38 3.61
CA LEU A 55 2.04 8.39 4.58
C LEU A 55 3.18 8.85 5.48
N ASP A 56 4.10 7.94 5.82
CA ASP A 56 5.21 8.21 6.71
C ASP A 56 6.37 7.29 6.36
N GLY A 57 7.59 7.81 6.43
CA GLY A 57 8.77 7.03 6.12
C GLY A 57 9.05 6.90 4.63
N GLU A 58 9.61 5.77 4.25
CA GLU A 58 10.04 5.47 2.89
C GLU A 58 9.67 4.03 2.55
N LEU A 59 9.22 3.82 1.33
CA LEU A 59 8.92 2.49 0.79
C LEU A 59 9.70 2.27 -0.50
N ALA A 60 10.39 1.15 -0.61
CA ALA A 60 11.02 0.72 -1.84
C ALA A 60 10.21 -0.42 -2.45
N ILE A 61 9.75 -0.25 -3.68
CA ILE A 61 9.04 -1.29 -4.43
C ILE A 61 9.98 -1.80 -5.51
N ARG A 62 10.38 -3.06 -5.42
CA ARG A 62 11.24 -3.66 -6.43
C ARG A 62 10.39 -4.24 -7.55
N LEU A 63 10.76 -3.88 -8.77
CA LEU A 63 10.27 -4.49 -10.00
C LEU A 63 11.41 -5.32 -10.59
N ARG A 64 11.11 -6.14 -11.59
CA ARG A 64 12.17 -6.98 -12.19
C ARG A 64 13.27 -6.17 -12.88
N ASP A 65 12.93 -5.00 -13.41
CA ASP A 65 13.85 -4.15 -14.16
C ASP A 65 14.34 -2.91 -13.40
N ARG A 66 13.77 -2.62 -12.21
CA ARG A 66 14.12 -1.41 -11.44
C ARG A 66 13.55 -1.44 -10.04
N GLU A 67 13.98 -0.48 -9.23
CA GLU A 67 13.41 -0.20 -7.92
C GLU A 67 12.78 1.19 -7.94
N VAL A 68 11.59 1.30 -7.36
CA VAL A 68 10.90 2.57 -7.20
C VAL A 68 10.87 2.91 -5.71
N ARG A 69 11.42 4.07 -5.35
CA ARG A 69 11.42 4.55 -3.96
C ARG A 69 10.39 5.64 -3.79
N LEU A 70 9.55 5.49 -2.78
CA LEU A 70 8.52 6.44 -2.43
C LEU A 70 8.82 7.05 -1.07
N ASN A 71 8.79 8.38 -1.01
CA ASN A 71 8.81 9.13 0.25
C ASN A 71 7.38 9.51 0.64
N ALA A 72 7.21 10.05 1.85
CA ALA A 72 5.91 10.48 2.33
C ALA A 72 5.23 11.43 1.33
N GLY A 73 3.96 11.17 1.04
CA GLY A 73 3.17 11.93 0.08
C GLY A 73 3.31 11.48 -1.37
N GLU A 74 4.15 10.49 -1.66
CA GLU A 74 4.35 9.99 -3.01
C GLU A 74 3.52 8.75 -3.29
N VAL A 75 3.14 8.58 -4.55
CA VAL A 75 2.24 7.53 -5.03
C VAL A 75 2.88 6.75 -6.16
N PHE A 76 2.65 5.45 -6.18
CA PHE A 76 2.97 4.60 -7.31
C PHE A 76 1.87 3.58 -7.53
N VAL A 77 1.52 3.33 -8.77
CA VAL A 77 0.55 2.31 -9.15
C VAL A 77 1.29 1.18 -9.85
N VAL A 78 1.20 -0.02 -9.29
CA VAL A 78 1.70 -1.24 -9.93
C VAL A 78 0.57 -1.78 -10.80
N PRO A 79 0.75 -1.83 -12.12
CA PRO A 79 -0.27 -2.38 -13.01
C PRO A 79 -0.53 -3.87 -12.71
N ARG A 80 -1.75 -4.29 -12.96
CA ARG A 80 -2.09 -5.72 -12.86
C ARG A 80 -1.13 -6.57 -13.69
N GLY A 81 -0.79 -7.74 -13.18
CA GLY A 81 0.11 -8.68 -13.85
C GLY A 81 1.59 -8.36 -13.72
N VAL A 82 1.96 -7.24 -13.11
CA VAL A 82 3.37 -6.87 -12.91
C VAL A 82 3.88 -7.43 -11.59
N GLU A 83 4.94 -8.23 -11.64
CA GLU A 83 5.58 -8.75 -10.45
C GLU A 83 6.28 -7.63 -9.68
N HIS A 84 6.11 -7.63 -8.37
CA HIS A 84 6.71 -6.63 -7.51
C HIS A 84 6.96 -7.17 -6.10
N CYS A 85 7.86 -6.49 -5.39
CA CYS A 85 8.21 -6.80 -4.00
C CYS A 85 8.29 -5.48 -3.23
N PRO A 86 7.26 -5.15 -2.45
CA PRO A 86 7.30 -3.97 -1.63
C PRO A 86 8.21 -4.09 -0.42
#